data_581d527eff3cdc13433732afbbddd0c0
#
_entry.id   581d527eff3cdc13433732afbbddd0c0
#
_cell.length_a   1.000
_cell.length_b   1.000
_cell.length_c   1.000
_cell.angle_alpha   90.00
_cell.angle_beta   90.00
_cell.angle_gamma   90.00
#
_symmetry.space_group_name_H-M   'P 1'
#
loop_
_entity.id
_entity.type
_entity.pdbx_description
1 polymer ?
#
loop_
_entity_poly.entity_id
_entity_poly.type
_entity_poly.pdbx_seq_one_letter_code
_entity_poly.pdbx_strand_id
1 'polypeptide(L)'
;MIMKKTVVFDFDGVIHSYTSGWKGESVIPDPPVPGIKEAISDIRCAGYEVVVVSTRCATIEGYGAVRAWLIDNEIEVDGVKTEKPPAVVYIDDRAICFDGNPDNLLNKIRGFEPWYKNTIKTNADRIRAMSDEELAKEMRSHAFALATCSEKAWLEWLQSPTE
;
A
#
# COMPACT_ATOMS: atom_id res chain seq x y z
N MET A 1 -30.23 4.79 17.07
CA MET A 1 -29.43 3.96 16.15
C MET A 1 -28.12 4.68 15.94
N ILE A 2 -27.00 4.18 16.49
CA ILE A 2 -25.68 4.79 16.32
C ILE A 2 -25.25 4.43 14.89
N MET A 3 -25.10 5.45 14.02
CA MET A 3 -24.55 5.22 12.68
C MET A 3 -23.11 4.76 12.83
N LYS A 4 -22.79 3.58 12.29
CA LYS A 4 -21.39 3.12 12.21
C LYS A 4 -20.59 4.12 11.38
N LYS A 5 -19.37 4.40 11.82
CA LYS A 5 -18.43 5.21 11.04
C LYS A 5 -17.84 4.33 9.95
N THR A 6 -17.91 4.77 8.71
CA THR A 6 -17.42 4.01 7.54
C THR A 6 -15.96 4.32 7.30
N VAL A 7 -15.17 3.28 7.08
CA VAL A 7 -13.81 3.31 6.54
C VAL A 7 -13.86 2.75 5.12
N VAL A 8 -13.31 3.46 4.17
CA VAL A 8 -13.28 3.05 2.77
C VAL A 8 -11.88 2.62 2.38
N PHE A 9 -11.78 1.44 1.78
CA PHE A 9 -10.55 0.92 1.20
C PHE A 9 -10.65 0.93 -0.33
N ASP A 10 -9.62 1.41 -1.01
CA ASP A 10 -9.40 1.03 -2.40
C ASP A 10 -9.05 -0.47 -2.48
N PHE A 11 -9.23 -1.05 -3.65
CA PHE A 11 -9.00 -2.48 -3.85
C PHE A 11 -7.60 -2.77 -4.41
N ASP A 12 -7.29 -2.23 -5.60
CA ASP A 12 -6.04 -2.49 -6.31
C ASP A 12 -4.88 -1.66 -5.73
N GLY A 13 -3.89 -2.30 -5.16
CA GLY A 13 -2.76 -1.65 -4.49
C GLY A 13 -2.99 -1.38 -3.01
N VAL A 14 -4.16 -1.76 -2.44
CA VAL A 14 -4.46 -1.60 -1.01
C VAL A 14 -4.85 -2.94 -0.39
N ILE A 15 -5.87 -3.62 -0.92
CA ILE A 15 -6.27 -4.97 -0.45
C ILE A 15 -5.62 -6.03 -1.33
N HIS A 16 -5.78 -5.94 -2.63
CA HIS A 16 -5.09 -6.72 -3.66
C HIS A 16 -3.71 -6.09 -3.92
N SER A 17 -2.63 -6.87 -3.87
CA SER A 17 -1.25 -6.33 -3.94
C SER A 17 -0.91 -5.66 -5.26
N TYR A 18 -1.64 -5.99 -6.33
CA TYR A 18 -1.56 -5.34 -7.65
C TYR A 18 -0.16 -5.35 -8.29
N THR A 19 0.69 -6.30 -7.93
CA THR A 19 2.08 -6.41 -8.40
C THR A 19 2.17 -6.72 -9.88
N SER A 20 1.18 -7.46 -10.44
CA SER A 20 1.07 -7.77 -11.87
C SER A 20 0.45 -6.64 -12.70
N GLY A 21 -0.08 -5.58 -12.07
CA GLY A 21 -0.80 -4.50 -12.72
C GLY A 21 -2.14 -4.92 -13.32
N TRP A 22 -2.73 -4.02 -14.13
CA TRP A 22 -4.04 -4.24 -14.74
C TRP A 22 -4.02 -5.35 -15.79
N LYS A 23 -4.91 -6.35 -15.64
CA LYS A 23 -5.10 -7.47 -16.57
C LYS A 23 -6.53 -7.57 -17.09
N GLY A 24 -7.38 -6.63 -16.76
CA GLY A 24 -8.81 -6.63 -17.07
C GLY A 24 -9.65 -6.57 -15.80
N GLU A 25 -10.92 -6.19 -15.93
CA GLU A 25 -11.82 -5.93 -14.79
C GLU A 25 -12.03 -7.15 -13.90
N SER A 26 -12.15 -8.33 -14.52
CA SER A 26 -12.42 -9.60 -13.85
C SER A 26 -11.17 -10.44 -13.56
N VAL A 27 -9.97 -9.99 -13.98
CA VAL A 27 -8.71 -10.73 -13.79
C VAL A 27 -7.94 -10.15 -12.62
N ILE A 28 -7.91 -10.89 -11.50
CA ILE A 28 -7.31 -10.46 -10.22
C ILE A 28 -6.29 -11.53 -9.80
N PRO A 29 -5.04 -11.49 -10.37
CA PRO A 29 -4.10 -12.60 -10.23
C PRO A 29 -3.26 -12.58 -8.97
N ASP A 30 -3.10 -11.41 -8.33
CA ASP A 30 -2.16 -11.25 -7.24
C ASP A 30 -2.80 -11.57 -5.87
N PRO A 31 -2.00 -11.92 -4.85
CA PRO A 31 -2.50 -12.18 -3.51
C PRO A 31 -2.88 -10.90 -2.77
N PRO A 32 -3.51 -11.00 -1.59
CA PRO A 32 -3.70 -9.87 -0.68
C PRO A 32 -2.37 -9.23 -0.26
N VAL A 33 -2.42 -7.96 0.05
CA VAL A 33 -1.32 -7.29 0.76
C VAL A 33 -1.11 -7.99 2.11
N PRO A 34 0.12 -8.35 2.48
CA PRO A 34 0.39 -9.03 3.76
C PRO A 34 -0.17 -8.27 4.96
N GLY A 35 -0.94 -8.96 5.82
CA GLY A 35 -1.54 -8.38 7.02
C GLY A 35 -2.84 -7.60 6.80
N ILE A 36 -3.30 -7.41 5.55
CA ILE A 36 -4.50 -6.61 5.27
C ILE A 36 -5.78 -7.26 5.80
N LYS A 37 -5.87 -8.59 5.80
CA LYS A 37 -7.01 -9.34 6.31
C LYS A 37 -7.20 -9.09 7.82
N GLU A 38 -6.12 -9.19 8.58
CA GLU A 38 -6.08 -8.95 10.02
C GLU A 38 -6.43 -7.49 10.32
N ALA A 39 -5.83 -6.55 9.60
CA ALA A 39 -6.11 -5.12 9.77
C ALA A 39 -7.59 -4.78 9.52
N ILE A 40 -8.21 -5.34 8.47
CA ILE A 40 -9.64 -5.15 8.19
C ILE A 40 -10.50 -5.76 9.31
N SER A 41 -10.15 -6.95 9.78
CA SER A 41 -10.83 -7.61 10.88
C SER A 41 -10.80 -6.75 12.15
N ASP A 42 -9.64 -6.23 12.53
CA ASP A 42 -9.46 -5.37 13.70
C ASP A 42 -10.29 -4.08 13.61
N ILE A 43 -10.32 -3.45 12.43
CA ILE A 43 -11.13 -2.25 12.18
C ILE A 43 -12.62 -2.56 12.36
N ARG A 44 -13.10 -3.70 11.83
CA ARG A 44 -14.49 -4.13 12.00
C ARG A 44 -14.81 -4.47 13.46
N CYS A 45 -13.90 -5.14 14.15
CA CYS A 45 -14.02 -5.42 15.59
C CYS A 45 -14.07 -4.14 16.44
N ALA A 46 -13.38 -3.08 16.01
CA ALA A 46 -13.46 -1.75 16.63
C ALA A 46 -14.77 -1.02 16.35
N GLY A 47 -15.69 -1.62 15.60
CA GLY A 47 -17.05 -1.12 15.37
C GLY A 47 -17.20 -0.23 14.14
N TYR A 48 -16.20 -0.15 13.27
CA TYR A 48 -16.32 0.54 11.99
C TYR A 48 -17.02 -0.35 10.95
N GLU A 49 -17.67 0.31 10.00
CA GLU A 49 -18.13 -0.30 8.76
C GLU A 49 -16.99 -0.23 7.73
N VAL A 50 -16.62 -1.34 7.12
CA VAL A 50 -15.60 -1.40 6.09
C VAL A 50 -16.22 -1.57 4.72
N VAL A 51 -15.99 -0.61 3.83
CA VAL A 51 -16.47 -0.62 2.46
C VAL A 51 -15.30 -0.63 1.51
N VAL A 52 -15.30 -1.57 0.57
CA VAL A 52 -14.33 -1.62 -0.53
C VAL A 52 -14.85 -0.87 -1.73
N VAL A 53 -14.01 -0.06 -2.35
CA VAL A 53 -14.31 0.66 -3.59
C VAL A 53 -13.31 0.26 -4.65
N SER A 54 -13.81 -0.02 -5.85
CA SER A 54 -12.95 -0.32 -6.99
C SER A 54 -13.62 0.10 -8.29
N THR A 55 -12.83 0.66 -9.22
CA THR A 55 -13.27 0.92 -10.59
C THR A 55 -13.61 -0.35 -11.35
N ARG A 56 -13.10 -1.53 -10.93
CA ARG A 56 -13.51 -2.84 -11.46
C ARG A 56 -15.00 -3.08 -11.35
N CYS A 57 -15.60 -2.54 -10.28
CA CYS A 57 -17.03 -2.70 -10.00
C CYS A 57 -17.96 -1.89 -10.91
N ALA A 58 -17.42 -1.17 -11.90
CA ALA A 58 -18.23 -0.49 -12.92
C ALA A 58 -18.94 -1.47 -13.86
N THR A 59 -18.48 -2.73 -13.93
CA THR A 59 -19.13 -3.80 -14.68
C THR A 59 -19.64 -4.90 -13.74
N ILE A 60 -20.61 -5.68 -14.19
CA ILE A 60 -21.16 -6.82 -13.42
C ILE A 60 -20.09 -7.88 -13.22
N GLU A 61 -19.29 -8.15 -14.25
CA GLU A 61 -18.21 -9.13 -14.23
C GLU A 61 -17.10 -8.72 -13.25
N GLY A 62 -16.68 -7.47 -13.28
CA GLY A 62 -15.66 -6.94 -12.38
C GLY A 62 -16.14 -6.88 -10.92
N TYR A 63 -17.40 -6.47 -10.69
CA TYR A 63 -18.02 -6.53 -9.36
C TYR A 63 -18.06 -7.96 -8.81
N GLY A 64 -18.49 -8.91 -9.65
CA GLY A 64 -18.51 -10.33 -9.30
C GLY A 64 -17.11 -10.87 -8.97
N ALA A 65 -16.11 -10.51 -9.76
CA ALA A 65 -14.73 -10.93 -9.56
C ALA A 65 -14.14 -10.39 -8.26
N VAL A 66 -14.34 -9.09 -7.93
CA VAL A 66 -13.86 -8.50 -6.67
C VAL A 66 -14.49 -9.20 -5.48
N ARG A 67 -15.81 -9.47 -5.52
CA ARG A 67 -16.50 -10.17 -4.43
C ARG A 67 -16.01 -11.60 -4.27
N ALA A 68 -15.86 -12.35 -5.36
CA ALA A 68 -15.35 -13.72 -5.33
C ALA A 68 -13.93 -13.75 -4.75
N TRP A 69 -13.07 -12.85 -5.22
CA TRP A 69 -11.69 -12.76 -4.73
C TRP A 69 -11.62 -12.45 -3.22
N LEU A 70 -12.46 -11.53 -2.70
CA LEU A 70 -12.54 -11.24 -1.25
C LEU A 70 -12.97 -12.47 -0.46
N ILE A 71 -13.96 -13.23 -0.96
CA ILE A 71 -14.43 -14.48 -0.34
C ILE A 71 -13.34 -15.55 -0.34
N ASP A 72 -12.68 -15.77 -1.48
CA ASP A 72 -11.62 -16.76 -1.65
C ASP A 72 -10.41 -16.51 -0.75
N ASN A 73 -10.15 -15.23 -0.44
CA ASN A 73 -9.09 -14.81 0.49
C ASN A 73 -9.61 -14.62 1.94
N GLU A 74 -10.88 -14.97 2.21
CA GLU A 74 -11.51 -14.87 3.53
C GLU A 74 -11.43 -13.46 4.14
N ILE A 75 -11.55 -12.42 3.30
CA ILE A 75 -11.56 -11.01 3.72
C ILE A 75 -13.01 -10.54 3.81
N GLU A 76 -13.49 -10.38 5.04
CA GLU A 76 -14.85 -9.93 5.30
C GLU A 76 -14.96 -8.42 5.27
N VAL A 77 -15.89 -7.91 4.46
CA VAL A 77 -16.21 -6.49 4.34
C VAL A 77 -17.73 -6.26 4.42
N ASP A 78 -18.15 -5.07 4.81
CA ASP A 78 -19.56 -4.74 4.95
C ASP A 78 -20.20 -4.31 3.61
N GLY A 79 -19.39 -3.94 2.63
CA GLY A 79 -19.88 -3.61 1.28
C GLY A 79 -18.79 -3.48 0.25
N VAL A 80 -19.18 -3.65 -1.02
CA VAL A 80 -18.35 -3.40 -2.20
C VAL A 80 -19.10 -2.40 -3.09
N LYS A 81 -18.44 -1.35 -3.55
CA LYS A 81 -19.06 -0.26 -4.33
C LYS A 81 -18.16 0.21 -5.48
N THR A 82 -18.76 0.86 -6.46
CA THR A 82 -18.06 1.55 -7.54
C THR A 82 -17.65 2.97 -7.14
N GLU A 83 -18.49 3.63 -6.35
CA GLU A 83 -18.31 5.02 -5.95
C GLU A 83 -17.98 5.14 -4.46
N LYS A 84 -17.11 6.09 -4.11
CA LYS A 84 -16.72 6.37 -2.72
C LYS A 84 -17.90 6.95 -1.94
N PRO A 85 -18.46 6.24 -0.94
CA PRO A 85 -19.48 6.78 -0.05
C PRO A 85 -18.85 7.77 0.94
N PRO A 86 -19.64 8.60 1.62
CA PRO A 86 -19.16 9.38 2.77
C PRO A 86 -18.48 8.47 3.80
N ALA A 87 -17.29 8.84 4.25
CA ALA A 87 -16.49 8.05 5.17
C ALA A 87 -15.70 8.94 6.13
N VAL A 88 -15.23 8.37 7.23
CA VAL A 88 -14.33 9.07 8.16
C VAL A 88 -12.90 9.09 7.63
N VAL A 89 -12.53 8.08 6.83
CA VAL A 89 -11.21 7.98 6.19
C VAL A 89 -11.30 7.12 4.92
N TYR A 90 -10.45 7.45 3.95
CA TYR A 90 -10.22 6.67 2.73
C TYR A 90 -8.79 6.17 2.76
N ILE A 91 -8.60 4.86 2.57
CA ILE A 91 -7.32 4.18 2.46
C ILE A 91 -7.11 3.85 0.99
N ASP A 92 -6.11 4.46 0.36
CA ASP A 92 -5.97 4.50 -1.10
C ASP A 92 -4.47 4.63 -1.44
N ASP A 93 -4.00 3.83 -2.38
CA ASP A 93 -2.60 3.82 -2.83
C ASP A 93 -2.25 4.99 -3.75
N ARG A 94 -3.26 5.70 -4.26
CA ARG A 94 -3.12 6.80 -5.24
C ARG A 94 -3.70 8.11 -4.74
N ALA A 95 -3.54 8.37 -3.43
CA ALA A 95 -4.02 9.59 -2.81
C ALA A 95 -2.87 10.43 -2.25
N ILE A 96 -2.96 11.72 -2.42
CA ILE A 96 -2.14 12.70 -1.72
C ILE A 96 -2.99 13.25 -0.58
N CYS A 97 -2.52 13.09 0.66
CA CYS A 97 -3.17 13.71 1.80
C CYS A 97 -2.99 15.22 1.71
N PHE A 98 -4.12 15.95 1.59
CA PHE A 98 -4.11 17.40 1.52
C PHE A 98 -4.05 18.00 2.94
N ASP A 99 -3.00 18.76 3.20
CA ASP A 99 -2.69 19.38 4.49
C ASP A 99 -3.25 20.80 4.66
N GLY A 100 -4.10 21.23 3.71
CA GLY A 100 -4.65 22.59 3.68
C GLY A 100 -3.78 23.60 2.92
N ASN A 101 -2.57 23.22 2.49
CA ASN A 101 -1.67 24.08 1.72
C ASN A 101 -1.59 23.63 0.26
N PRO A 102 -2.03 24.45 -0.70
CA PRO A 102 -1.92 24.13 -2.14
C PRO A 102 -0.51 24.30 -2.71
N ASP A 103 0.38 24.97 -1.99
CA ASP A 103 1.74 25.18 -2.45
C ASP A 103 2.45 23.85 -2.67
N ASN A 104 3.23 23.74 -3.71
CA ASN A 104 3.90 22.49 -4.10
C ASN A 104 3.01 21.33 -4.54
N LEU A 105 1.68 21.47 -4.64
CA LEU A 105 0.80 20.37 -5.03
C LEU A 105 1.19 19.78 -6.41
N LEU A 106 1.56 20.63 -7.36
CA LEU A 106 2.04 20.16 -8.67
C LEU A 106 3.32 19.30 -8.55
N ASN A 107 4.24 19.67 -7.66
CA ASN A 107 5.45 18.87 -7.44
C ASN A 107 5.15 17.56 -6.72
N LYS A 108 4.24 17.57 -5.75
CA LYS A 108 3.73 16.34 -5.10
C LYS A 108 3.11 15.38 -6.14
N ILE A 109 2.33 15.91 -7.08
CA ILE A 109 1.72 15.11 -8.17
C ILE A 109 2.81 14.55 -9.11
N ARG A 110 3.79 15.35 -9.52
CA ARG A 110 4.87 14.91 -10.42
C ARG A 110 5.79 13.87 -9.81
N GLY A 111 6.02 13.95 -8.51
CA GLY A 111 6.84 12.99 -7.76
C GLY A 111 6.05 11.83 -7.17
N PHE A 112 4.73 11.75 -7.43
CA PHE A 112 3.90 10.70 -6.84
C PHE A 112 4.16 9.34 -7.51
N GLU A 113 4.48 8.35 -6.70
CA GLU A 113 4.53 6.95 -7.10
C GLU A 113 3.79 6.08 -6.08
N PRO A 114 2.92 5.14 -6.52
CA PRO A 114 2.28 4.22 -5.59
C PRO A 114 3.33 3.26 -4.98
N TRP A 115 3.11 2.86 -3.73
CA TRP A 115 4.08 2.10 -2.92
C TRP A 115 4.57 0.81 -3.59
N TYR A 116 3.73 0.12 -4.35
CA TYR A 116 4.09 -1.13 -5.03
C TYR A 116 4.99 -0.92 -6.28
N LYS A 117 5.18 0.32 -6.73
CA LYS A 117 6.19 0.68 -7.74
C LYS A 117 7.51 1.06 -7.11
N ASN A 118 7.50 1.50 -5.85
CA ASN A 118 8.68 1.76 -5.04
C ASN A 118 9.23 0.44 -4.50
N THR A 119 9.53 -0.52 -5.38
CA THR A 119 10.29 -1.69 -4.97
C THR A 119 11.68 -1.24 -4.56
N ILE A 120 12.08 -1.57 -3.34
CA ILE A 120 13.45 -1.44 -2.88
C ILE A 120 14.33 -2.24 -3.85
N LYS A 121 15.02 -1.52 -4.76
CA LYS A 121 15.80 -2.14 -5.85
C LYS A 121 17.26 -2.28 -5.49
N THR A 122 17.73 -1.42 -4.58
CA THR A 122 19.13 -1.35 -4.19
C THR A 122 19.27 -1.24 -2.67
N ASN A 123 20.45 -1.54 -2.15
CA ASN A 123 20.75 -1.32 -0.74
C ASN A 123 20.55 0.15 -0.32
N ALA A 124 20.82 1.09 -1.23
CA ALA A 124 20.55 2.51 -0.99
C ALA A 124 19.06 2.79 -0.77
N ASP A 125 18.18 2.16 -1.54
CA ASP A 125 16.72 2.33 -1.39
C ASP A 125 16.26 1.73 -0.05
N ARG A 126 16.79 0.55 0.31
CA ARG A 126 16.53 -0.10 1.60
C ARG A 126 16.93 0.80 2.78
N ILE A 127 18.12 1.38 2.74
CA ILE A 127 18.64 2.29 3.77
C ILE A 127 17.77 3.54 3.93
N ARG A 128 17.34 4.15 2.80
CA ARG A 128 16.49 5.35 2.83
C ARG A 128 15.08 5.09 3.36
N ALA A 129 14.62 3.84 3.30
CA ALA A 129 13.31 3.43 3.79
C ALA A 129 13.30 3.03 5.28
N MET A 130 14.47 2.92 5.93
CA MET A 130 14.57 2.55 7.34
C MET A 130 14.09 3.65 8.28
N SER A 131 13.49 3.26 9.41
CA SER A 131 13.31 4.13 10.57
C SER A 131 14.67 4.46 11.22
N ASP A 132 14.70 5.46 12.09
CA ASP A 132 15.92 5.85 12.80
C ASP A 132 16.46 4.69 13.66
N GLU A 133 15.58 3.88 14.27
CA GLU A 133 15.94 2.71 15.06
C GLU A 133 16.55 1.59 14.21
N GLU A 134 15.93 1.32 13.05
CA GLU A 134 16.43 0.34 12.09
C GLU A 134 17.77 0.77 11.52
N LEU A 135 17.91 2.04 11.14
CA LEU A 135 19.14 2.61 10.65
C LEU A 135 20.26 2.52 11.70
N ALA A 136 19.97 2.85 12.96
CA ALA A 136 20.94 2.74 14.04
C ALA A 136 21.42 1.29 14.26
N LYS A 137 20.51 0.31 14.14
CA LYS A 137 20.84 -1.11 14.22
C LYS A 137 21.70 -1.55 13.04
N GLU A 138 21.33 -1.13 11.82
CA GLU A 138 22.06 -1.42 10.60
C GLU A 138 23.49 -0.85 10.64
N MET A 139 23.64 0.41 11.03
CA MET A 139 24.96 1.05 11.19
C MET A 139 25.82 0.32 12.24
N ARG A 140 25.24 -0.15 13.32
CA ARG A 140 25.98 -0.93 14.32
C ARG A 140 26.47 -2.28 13.78
N SER A 141 25.64 -2.98 13.00
CA SER A 141 26.01 -4.26 12.39
C SER A 141 27.13 -4.13 11.36
N HIS A 142 27.22 -2.96 10.70
CA HIS A 142 28.24 -2.66 9.70
C HIS A 142 29.38 -1.76 10.19
N ALA A 143 29.49 -1.53 11.50
CA ALA A 143 30.47 -0.59 12.07
C ALA A 143 31.92 -0.90 11.65
N PHE A 144 32.30 -2.16 11.54
CA PHE A 144 33.63 -2.56 11.08
C PHE A 144 33.84 -2.23 9.60
N ALA A 145 32.85 -2.52 8.75
CA ALA A 145 32.91 -2.22 7.31
C ALA A 145 32.91 -0.71 7.06
N LEU A 146 32.12 0.07 7.83
CA LEU A 146 32.12 1.55 7.77
C LEU A 146 33.52 2.13 8.04
N ALA A 147 34.29 1.50 8.94
CA ALA A 147 35.63 1.98 9.31
C ALA A 147 36.74 1.52 8.34
N THR A 148 36.52 0.47 7.55
CA THR A 148 37.59 -0.19 6.77
C THR A 148 37.38 -0.18 5.26
N CYS A 149 36.14 -0.03 4.79
CA CYS A 149 35.84 0.01 3.36
C CYS A 149 36.09 1.38 2.75
N SER A 150 36.55 1.41 1.51
CA SER A 150 36.66 2.65 0.74
C SER A 150 35.29 3.21 0.36
N GLU A 151 35.23 4.51 0.11
CA GLU A 151 34.03 5.18 -0.40
C GLU A 151 33.50 4.50 -1.68
N LYS A 152 34.41 4.10 -2.57
CA LYS A 152 34.06 3.38 -3.80
C LYS A 152 33.37 2.05 -3.51
N ALA A 153 33.87 1.26 -2.57
CA ALA A 153 33.26 -0.01 -2.19
C ALA A 153 31.86 0.17 -1.58
N TRP A 154 31.68 1.23 -0.79
CA TRP A 154 30.36 1.60 -0.25
C TRP A 154 29.39 2.01 -1.36
N LEU A 155 29.84 2.79 -2.32
CA LEU A 155 28.99 3.22 -3.44
C LEU A 155 28.54 2.02 -4.29
N GLU A 156 29.46 1.09 -4.58
CA GLU A 156 29.13 -0.15 -5.30
C GLU A 156 28.12 -1.01 -4.54
N TRP A 157 28.30 -1.16 -3.22
CA TRP A 157 27.34 -1.89 -2.38
C TRP A 157 25.96 -1.20 -2.31
N LEU A 158 25.93 0.13 -2.15
CA LEU A 158 24.68 0.88 -2.14
C LEU A 158 23.89 0.73 -3.45
N GLN A 159 24.57 0.59 -4.57
CA GLN A 159 23.96 0.44 -5.89
C GLN A 159 23.62 -1.02 -6.23
N SER A 160 24.13 -2.00 -5.46
CA SER A 160 23.82 -3.40 -5.68
C SER A 160 22.36 -3.73 -5.31
N PRO A 161 21.77 -4.75 -5.99
CA PRO A 161 20.45 -5.21 -5.65
C PRO A 161 20.36 -5.68 -4.19
N THR A 162 19.21 -5.51 -3.56
CA THR A 162 18.91 -6.15 -2.26
C THR A 162 18.77 -7.66 -2.46
N GLU A 163 19.40 -8.45 -1.61
CA GLU A 163 19.21 -9.90 -1.57
C GLU A 163 17.81 -10.27 -1.03
#